data_1472cd06ba59f99eef23567c1acbe20a
#
_entry.id   1472cd06ba59f99eef23567c1acbe20a
#
_cell.length_a   1.000
_cell.length_b   1.000
_cell.length_c   1.000
_cell.angle_alpha   90.00
_cell.angle_beta   90.00
_cell.angle_gamma   90.00
#
_symmetry.space_group_name_H-M   'P 1'
#
loop_
_entity.id
_entity.type
_entity.pdbx_description
1 polymer ?
#
loop_
_entity_poly.entity_id
_entity_poly.type
_entity_poly.pdbx_seq_one_letter_code
_entity_poly.pdbx_strand_id
1 'polypeptide(L)'
;MDKKIHSKFAFELFKAMQKDNLGHIYRGRFTQSITDSILALTETNLEKEEESPKIKKRVYAIMVECLQNITRHQDDTEDDRPENYGIFVIQKQNEKYFITTGNLVEKKNINQIKQLIEKINSLEKQELKEYYKKVLTEGTLSDKGGAGLGLIDMARKSGNKLLYKFNEIN
;
A
#
# COMPACT_ATOMS: atom_id res chain seq x y z
N MET A 1 -2.08 22.33 -27.12
CA MET A 1 -2.34 21.02 -26.51
C MET A 1 -3.83 20.76 -26.58
N ASP A 2 -4.23 19.70 -27.23
CA ASP A 2 -5.60 19.54 -27.78
C ASP A 2 -6.61 19.17 -26.67
N LYS A 3 -7.61 20.05 -26.42
CA LYS A 3 -8.70 19.84 -25.44
C LYS A 3 -9.43 18.49 -25.62
N LYS A 4 -9.43 17.97 -26.85
CA LYS A 4 -10.08 16.72 -27.23
C LYS A 4 -9.33 15.48 -26.67
N ILE A 5 -8.01 15.56 -26.48
CA ILE A 5 -7.19 14.47 -25.94
C ILE A 5 -7.42 14.32 -24.43
N HIS A 6 -7.52 15.43 -23.70
CA HIS A 6 -7.74 15.39 -22.25
C HIS A 6 -9.12 14.82 -21.87
N SER A 7 -10.18 15.18 -22.64
CA SER A 7 -11.53 14.66 -22.37
C SER A 7 -11.64 13.16 -22.64
N LYS A 8 -10.96 12.66 -23.69
CA LYS A 8 -10.92 11.22 -24.01
C LYS A 8 -10.19 10.44 -22.91
N PHE A 9 -9.03 10.90 -22.48
CA PHE A 9 -8.28 10.26 -21.39
C PHE A 9 -9.09 10.20 -20.10
N ALA A 10 -9.70 11.32 -19.68
CA ALA A 10 -10.52 11.37 -18.48
C ALA A 10 -11.70 10.40 -18.54
N PHE A 11 -12.35 10.27 -19.72
CA PHE A 11 -13.45 9.35 -19.91
C PHE A 11 -13.01 7.88 -19.88
N GLU A 12 -11.87 7.54 -20.48
CA GLU A 12 -11.33 6.18 -20.42
C GLU A 12 -10.91 5.81 -18.99
N LEU A 13 -10.32 6.74 -18.24
CA LEU A 13 -10.02 6.55 -16.83
C LEU A 13 -11.28 6.34 -16.00
N PHE A 14 -12.33 7.14 -16.23
CA PHE A 14 -13.61 6.98 -15.56
C PHE A 14 -14.23 5.60 -15.83
N LYS A 15 -14.21 5.13 -17.09
CA LYS A 15 -14.68 3.79 -17.44
C LYS A 15 -13.88 2.69 -16.75
N ALA A 16 -12.55 2.82 -16.71
CA ALA A 16 -11.68 1.88 -16.01
C ALA A 16 -12.00 1.85 -14.51
N MET A 17 -12.17 3.02 -13.89
CA MET A 17 -12.54 3.11 -12.48
C MET A 17 -13.89 2.45 -12.19
N GLN A 18 -14.90 2.66 -13.05
CA GLN A 18 -16.20 2.00 -12.91
C GLN A 18 -16.08 0.48 -13.06
N LYS A 19 -15.40 0.02 -14.12
CA LYS A 19 -15.25 -1.41 -14.42
C LYS A 19 -14.57 -2.18 -13.30
N ASP A 20 -13.51 -1.60 -12.76
CA ASP A 20 -12.67 -2.24 -11.75
C ASP A 20 -13.05 -1.84 -10.32
N ASN A 21 -14.16 -1.11 -10.17
CA ASN A 21 -14.66 -0.58 -8.88
C ASN A 21 -13.55 0.09 -8.05
N LEU A 22 -12.80 0.98 -8.71
CA LEU A 22 -11.72 1.73 -8.09
C LEU A 22 -12.30 2.84 -7.22
N GLY A 23 -12.03 2.78 -5.91
CA GLY A 23 -12.45 3.79 -4.96
C GLY A 23 -11.63 5.06 -5.08
N HIS A 24 -10.31 4.93 -4.93
CA HIS A 24 -9.37 6.05 -4.98
C HIS A 24 -8.06 5.65 -5.65
N ILE A 25 -7.49 6.61 -6.36
CA ILE A 25 -6.14 6.56 -6.88
C ILE A 25 -5.46 7.86 -6.49
N TYR A 26 -4.30 7.77 -5.87
CA TYR A 26 -3.44 8.92 -5.62
C TYR A 26 -2.02 8.62 -6.09
N ARG A 27 -1.44 9.54 -6.84
CA ARG A 27 -0.03 9.55 -7.20
C ARG A 27 0.55 10.92 -6.85
N GLY A 28 1.58 10.95 -6.05
CA GLY A 28 2.19 12.19 -5.60
C GLY A 28 3.12 11.99 -4.42
N ARG A 29 3.55 13.10 -3.82
CA ARG A 29 4.28 13.08 -2.56
C ARG A 29 3.30 12.79 -1.42
N PHE A 30 3.65 11.82 -0.59
CA PHE A 30 2.87 11.45 0.59
C PHE A 30 3.36 12.25 1.80
N THR A 31 2.62 13.27 2.17
CA THR A 31 2.79 14.01 3.43
C THR A 31 1.80 13.50 4.47
N GLN A 32 1.98 13.85 5.74
CA GLN A 32 1.02 13.50 6.79
C GLN A 32 -0.40 13.97 6.44
N SER A 33 -0.55 15.20 5.95
CA SER A 33 -1.85 15.75 5.55
C SER A 33 -2.52 14.96 4.40
N ILE A 34 -1.76 14.51 3.41
CA ILE A 34 -2.26 13.66 2.32
C ILE A 34 -2.67 12.29 2.87
N THR A 35 -1.85 11.71 3.72
CA THR A 35 -2.14 10.43 4.38
C THR A 35 -3.44 10.49 5.15
N ASP A 36 -3.62 11.50 5.99
CA ASP A 36 -4.83 11.72 6.79
C ASP A 36 -6.07 11.91 5.89
N SER A 37 -5.91 12.65 4.78
CA SER A 37 -6.99 12.87 3.81
C SER A 37 -7.41 11.58 3.11
N ILE A 38 -6.46 10.74 2.70
CA ILE A 38 -6.74 9.43 2.09
C ILE A 38 -7.47 8.51 3.07
N LEU A 39 -7.03 8.47 4.33
CA LEU A 39 -7.66 7.68 5.38
C LEU A 39 -9.10 8.14 5.63
N ALA A 40 -9.34 9.44 5.82
CA ALA A 40 -10.67 10.00 6.06
C ALA A 40 -11.63 9.75 4.88
N LEU A 41 -11.15 9.93 3.65
CA LEU A 41 -11.94 9.67 2.45
C LEU A 41 -12.34 8.18 2.35
N THR A 42 -11.41 7.28 2.65
CA THR A 42 -11.70 5.83 2.65
C THR A 42 -12.69 5.46 3.75
N GLU A 43 -12.54 6.01 4.96
CA GLU A 43 -13.47 5.78 6.06
C GLU A 43 -14.89 6.18 5.67
N THR A 44 -15.07 7.37 5.09
CA THR A 44 -16.36 7.85 4.57
C THR A 44 -16.96 6.89 3.55
N ASN A 45 -16.14 6.33 2.64
CA ASN A 45 -16.64 5.38 1.65
C ASN A 45 -17.03 4.03 2.26
N LEU A 46 -16.23 3.52 3.21
CA LEU A 46 -16.56 2.30 3.94
C LEU A 46 -17.86 2.43 4.76
N GLU A 47 -18.18 3.64 5.21
CA GLU A 47 -19.47 3.94 5.86
C GLU A 47 -20.64 3.91 4.89
N LYS A 48 -20.49 4.53 3.72
CA LYS A 48 -21.52 4.52 2.66
C LYS A 48 -21.80 3.12 2.12
N GLU A 49 -20.79 2.28 2.05
CA GLU A 49 -20.89 0.86 1.66
C GLU A 49 -21.46 -0.04 2.78
N GLU A 50 -21.85 0.54 3.92
CA GLU A 50 -22.39 -0.17 5.09
C GLU A 50 -21.50 -1.33 5.56
N GLU A 51 -20.20 -1.19 5.38
CA GLU A 51 -19.25 -2.24 5.74
C GLU A 51 -19.26 -2.55 7.24
N SER A 52 -19.07 -3.81 7.58
CA SER A 52 -19.03 -4.23 8.97
C SER A 52 -17.87 -3.58 9.74
N PRO A 53 -18.01 -3.29 11.04
CA PRO A 53 -16.94 -2.71 11.87
C PRO A 53 -15.62 -3.49 11.80
N LYS A 54 -15.70 -4.80 11.62
CA LYS A 54 -14.53 -5.69 11.47
C LYS A 54 -13.78 -5.41 10.18
N ILE A 55 -14.49 -5.23 9.06
CA ILE A 55 -13.90 -4.91 7.75
C ILE A 55 -13.31 -3.51 7.81
N LYS A 56 -14.06 -2.51 8.26
CA LYS A 56 -13.59 -1.13 8.42
C LYS A 56 -12.27 -1.06 9.18
N LYS A 57 -12.22 -1.65 10.38
CA LYS A 57 -11.01 -1.68 11.22
C LYS A 57 -9.83 -2.37 10.53
N ARG A 58 -10.07 -3.45 9.79
CA ARG A 58 -9.03 -4.19 9.09
C ARG A 58 -8.48 -3.39 7.91
N VAL A 59 -9.35 -2.86 7.06
CA VAL A 59 -8.96 -2.03 5.91
C VAL A 59 -8.15 -0.82 6.39
N TYR A 60 -8.67 -0.09 7.37
CA TYR A 60 -8.00 1.08 7.96
C TYR A 60 -6.59 0.73 8.47
N ALA A 61 -6.47 -0.33 9.26
CA ALA A 61 -5.19 -0.74 9.83
C ALA A 61 -4.15 -1.15 8.78
N ILE A 62 -4.58 -1.78 7.68
CA ILE A 62 -3.68 -2.12 6.56
C ILE A 62 -3.28 -0.86 5.80
N MET A 63 -4.20 0.06 5.57
CA MET A 63 -3.92 1.32 4.90
C MET A 63 -2.88 2.16 5.65
N VAL A 64 -3.00 2.25 6.98
CA VAL A 64 -2.02 2.96 7.81
C VAL A 64 -0.61 2.40 7.57
N GLU A 65 -0.43 1.08 7.61
CA GLU A 65 0.87 0.45 7.34
C GLU A 65 1.36 0.73 5.91
N CYS A 66 0.47 0.62 4.91
CA CYS A 66 0.79 0.90 3.52
C CYS A 66 1.27 2.35 3.32
N LEU A 67 0.53 3.31 3.84
CA LEU A 67 0.82 4.73 3.70
C LEU A 67 2.09 5.13 4.45
N GLN A 68 2.29 4.60 5.66
CA GLN A 68 3.53 4.81 6.42
C GLN A 68 4.75 4.23 5.70
N ASN A 69 4.61 3.08 5.03
CA ASN A 69 5.69 2.52 4.24
C ASN A 69 6.07 3.44 3.08
N ILE A 70 5.09 3.97 2.34
CA ILE A 70 5.38 4.92 1.25
C ILE A 70 6.07 6.17 1.82
N THR A 71 5.52 6.80 2.85
CA THR A 71 6.06 8.03 3.45
C THR A 71 7.50 7.81 3.91
N ARG A 72 7.76 6.73 4.65
CA ARG A 72 9.09 6.41 5.18
C ARG A 72 10.14 6.20 4.09
N HIS A 73 9.78 5.54 3.00
CA HIS A 73 10.71 5.26 1.90
C HIS A 73 10.81 6.40 0.90
N GLN A 74 9.82 7.29 0.85
CA GLN A 74 9.87 8.50 0.03
C GLN A 74 10.83 9.55 0.61
N ASP A 75 10.92 9.68 1.93
CA ASP A 75 11.80 10.65 2.60
C ASP A 75 13.29 10.31 2.46
N ASP A 76 13.63 9.09 2.00
CA ASP A 76 15.01 8.68 1.72
C ASP A 76 15.56 9.28 0.40
N THR A 77 14.72 9.88 -0.41
CA THR A 77 15.15 10.57 -1.64
C THR A 77 15.20 12.07 -1.35
N GLU A 78 16.41 12.65 -1.28
CA GLU A 78 16.62 14.12 -1.17
C GLU A 78 16.04 14.90 -2.37
N ASP A 79 15.50 14.19 -3.34
CA ASP A 79 15.11 14.66 -4.64
C ASP A 79 13.58 14.66 -4.78
N ASP A 80 12.98 15.86 -4.73
CA ASP A 80 11.53 16.07 -4.87
C ASP A 80 11.03 15.99 -6.32
N ARG A 81 11.70 15.18 -7.17
CA ARG A 81 11.27 14.99 -8.55
C ARG A 81 9.99 14.16 -8.63
N PRO A 82 9.05 14.50 -9.54
CA PRO A 82 7.77 13.79 -9.70
C PRO A 82 7.90 12.29 -10.01
N GLU A 83 9.01 11.84 -10.58
CA GLU A 83 9.31 10.43 -10.81
C GLU A 83 9.50 9.62 -9.52
N ASN A 84 9.90 10.29 -8.44
CA ASN A 84 10.11 9.69 -7.12
C ASN A 84 8.82 9.54 -6.31
N TYR A 85 7.70 10.03 -6.83
CA TYR A 85 6.42 9.98 -6.13
C TYR A 85 5.86 8.56 -6.04
N GLY A 86 5.26 8.28 -4.88
CA GLY A 86 4.55 7.02 -4.66
C GLY A 86 3.18 6.97 -5.32
N ILE A 87 2.60 5.78 -5.35
CA ILE A 87 1.22 5.54 -5.78
C ILE A 87 0.46 4.77 -4.72
N PHE A 88 -0.80 5.13 -4.53
CA PHE A 88 -1.77 4.41 -3.72
C PHE A 88 -3.03 4.17 -4.54
N VAL A 89 -3.56 2.95 -4.47
CA VAL A 89 -4.82 2.56 -5.11
C VAL A 89 -5.61 1.71 -4.15
N ILE A 90 -6.90 1.98 -4.01
CA ILE A 90 -7.85 1.12 -3.32
C ILE A 90 -9.02 0.79 -4.24
N GLN A 91 -9.38 -0.48 -4.30
CA GLN A 91 -10.51 -0.99 -5.08
C GLN A 91 -11.26 -2.08 -4.32
N LYS A 92 -12.55 -2.22 -4.59
CA LYS A 92 -13.39 -3.31 -4.07
C LYS A 92 -13.80 -4.21 -5.23
N GLN A 93 -13.46 -5.50 -5.17
CA GLN A 93 -13.87 -6.50 -6.15
C GLN A 93 -14.35 -7.75 -5.42
N ASN A 94 -15.53 -8.26 -5.78
CA ASN A 94 -16.08 -9.49 -5.22
C ASN A 94 -16.03 -9.52 -3.67
N GLU A 95 -16.52 -8.45 -3.04
CA GLU A 95 -16.54 -8.26 -1.58
C GLU A 95 -15.14 -8.26 -0.91
N LYS A 96 -14.07 -8.08 -1.68
CA LYS A 96 -12.69 -7.96 -1.18
C LYS A 96 -12.12 -6.59 -1.51
N TYR A 97 -11.41 -6.03 -0.54
CA TYR A 97 -10.63 -4.81 -0.75
C TYR A 97 -9.21 -5.17 -1.18
N PHE A 98 -8.76 -4.54 -2.27
CA PHE A 98 -7.38 -4.58 -2.73
C PHE A 98 -6.75 -3.21 -2.48
N ILE A 99 -5.70 -3.19 -1.70
CA ILE A 99 -4.92 -2.01 -1.39
C ILE A 99 -3.57 -2.20 -2.06
N THR A 100 -3.26 -1.37 -3.02
CA THR A 100 -2.01 -1.42 -3.78
C THR A 100 -1.21 -0.15 -3.52
N THR A 101 0.04 -0.31 -3.18
CA THR A 101 0.99 0.79 -3.01
C THR A 101 2.24 0.52 -3.82
N GLY A 102 2.88 1.59 -4.28
CA GLY A 102 4.14 1.51 -4.99
C GLY A 102 5.00 2.72 -4.67
N ASN A 103 6.30 2.49 -4.56
CA ASN A 103 7.33 3.50 -4.39
C ASN A 103 8.63 3.03 -5.05
N LEU A 104 9.57 3.94 -5.24
CA LEU A 104 10.90 3.60 -5.74
C LEU A 104 11.66 2.77 -4.72
N VAL A 105 12.44 1.83 -5.23
CA VAL A 105 13.34 0.99 -4.45
C VAL A 105 14.67 0.88 -5.17
N GLU A 106 15.76 1.07 -4.46
CA GLU A 106 17.11 0.83 -5.02
C GLU A 106 17.29 -0.63 -5.43
N LYS A 107 17.90 -0.86 -6.58
CA LYS A 107 18.17 -2.20 -7.14
C LYS A 107 18.80 -3.16 -6.13
N LYS A 108 19.74 -2.66 -5.30
CA LYS A 108 20.43 -3.47 -4.28
C LYS A 108 19.50 -4.04 -3.20
N ASN A 109 18.35 -3.39 -2.93
CA ASN A 109 17.40 -3.78 -1.87
C ASN A 109 16.32 -4.75 -2.37
N ILE A 110 16.15 -4.90 -3.69
CA ILE A 110 15.08 -5.74 -4.28
C ILE A 110 15.12 -7.17 -3.78
N ASN A 111 16.29 -7.80 -3.79
CA ASN A 111 16.42 -9.19 -3.37
C ASN A 111 16.07 -9.40 -1.89
N GLN A 112 16.46 -8.47 -1.02
CA GLN A 112 16.13 -8.52 0.41
C GLN A 112 14.63 -8.40 0.64
N ILE A 113 13.97 -7.44 -0.03
CA ILE A 113 12.52 -7.22 0.07
C ILE A 113 11.77 -8.45 -0.45
N LYS A 114 12.21 -9.00 -1.59
CA LYS A 114 11.62 -10.20 -2.19
C LYS A 114 11.69 -11.39 -1.23
N GLN A 115 12.86 -11.69 -0.69
CA GLN A 115 13.07 -12.78 0.26
C GLN A 115 12.20 -12.62 1.52
N LEU A 116 12.07 -11.39 2.03
CA LEU A 116 11.22 -11.10 3.17
C LEU A 116 9.74 -11.37 2.86
N ILE A 117 9.23 -10.89 1.72
CA ILE A 117 7.83 -11.12 1.33
C ILE A 117 7.57 -12.62 1.08
N GLU A 118 8.51 -13.32 0.43
CA GLU A 118 8.39 -14.77 0.20
C GLU A 118 8.38 -15.54 1.53
N LYS A 119 9.23 -15.17 2.48
CA LYS A 119 9.22 -15.72 3.84
C LYS A 119 7.88 -15.48 4.53
N ILE A 120 7.38 -14.23 4.53
CA ILE A 120 6.08 -13.90 5.12
C ILE A 120 4.96 -14.74 4.48
N ASN A 121 4.98 -14.87 3.17
CA ASN A 121 3.99 -15.61 2.40
C ASN A 121 4.06 -17.15 2.58
N SER A 122 5.18 -17.67 3.07
CA SER A 122 5.35 -19.12 3.35
C SER A 122 4.86 -19.51 4.75
N LEU A 123 4.66 -18.54 5.65
CA LEU A 123 4.27 -18.79 7.02
C LEU A 123 2.76 -18.99 7.16
N GLU A 124 2.36 -19.98 7.93
CA GLU A 124 0.98 -20.15 8.36
C GLU A 124 0.59 -19.11 9.42
N LYS A 125 -0.72 -18.97 9.66
CA LYS A 125 -1.27 -17.93 10.54
C LYS A 125 -0.64 -17.87 11.92
N GLN A 126 -0.36 -19.02 12.53
CA GLN A 126 0.24 -19.09 13.86
C GLN A 126 1.72 -18.72 13.82
N GLU A 127 2.46 -19.25 12.85
CA GLU A 127 3.86 -18.96 12.62
C GLU A 127 4.09 -17.46 12.31
N LEU A 128 3.18 -16.86 11.52
CA LEU A 128 3.23 -15.44 11.20
C LEU A 128 3.03 -14.56 12.45
N LYS A 129 2.17 -14.99 13.38
CA LYS A 129 1.98 -14.30 14.67
C LYS A 129 3.22 -14.40 15.57
N GLU A 130 3.87 -15.55 15.58
CA GLU A 130 5.10 -15.77 16.35
C GLU A 130 6.26 -14.99 15.75
N TYR A 131 6.37 -14.99 14.43
CA TYR A 131 7.36 -14.22 13.70
C TYR A 131 7.21 -12.72 13.94
N TYR A 132 5.97 -12.19 13.93
CA TYR A 132 5.69 -10.81 14.29
C TYR A 132 6.20 -10.46 15.70
N LYS A 133 5.88 -11.30 16.69
CA LYS A 133 6.33 -11.10 18.07
C LYS A 133 7.84 -11.11 18.18
N LYS A 134 8.49 -12.09 17.54
CA LYS A 134 9.95 -12.21 17.53
C LYS A 134 10.62 -10.95 16.99
N VAL A 135 10.18 -10.50 15.80
CA VAL A 135 10.72 -9.29 15.17
C VAL A 135 10.50 -8.04 16.02
N LEU A 136 9.31 -7.93 16.65
CA LEU A 136 8.98 -6.82 17.53
C LEU A 136 9.88 -6.76 18.77
N THR A 137 10.24 -7.91 19.35
CA THR A 137 11.07 -7.97 20.57
C THR A 137 12.57 -7.88 20.30
N GLU A 138 13.03 -8.46 19.19
CA GLU A 138 14.47 -8.53 18.89
C GLU A 138 15.01 -7.28 18.18
N GLY A 139 14.12 -6.43 17.62
CA GLY A 139 14.51 -5.18 16.95
C GLY A 139 15.39 -5.37 15.70
N THR A 140 15.48 -6.59 15.17
CA THR A 140 16.57 -7.05 14.29
C THR A 140 16.43 -6.73 12.80
N LEU A 141 15.44 -5.94 12.37
CA LEU A 141 15.11 -5.88 10.93
C LEU A 141 15.59 -4.66 10.15
N SER A 142 16.29 -3.72 10.71
CA SER A 142 17.16 -2.75 9.99
C SER A 142 17.64 -1.60 10.87
N ASP A 143 18.74 -0.97 10.46
CA ASP A 143 19.28 0.28 11.04
C ASP A 143 18.29 1.46 11.06
N LYS A 144 17.21 1.37 10.29
CA LYS A 144 16.14 2.39 10.18
C LYS A 144 14.87 2.06 11.01
N GLY A 145 14.93 1.08 11.91
CA GLY A 145 13.85 0.76 12.86
C GLY A 145 12.54 0.30 12.19
N GLY A 146 12.31 -1.02 12.12
CA GLY A 146 11.02 -1.60 11.75
C GLY A 146 10.84 -2.00 10.29
N ALA A 147 11.89 -2.02 9.45
CA ALA A 147 11.79 -2.52 8.09
C ALA A 147 11.35 -3.98 8.07
N GLY A 148 10.15 -4.22 7.57
CA GLY A 148 9.53 -5.54 7.51
C GLY A 148 8.44 -5.79 8.53
N LEU A 149 8.41 -5.10 9.68
CA LEU A 149 7.33 -5.29 10.66
C LEU A 149 5.96 -4.90 10.09
N GLY A 150 5.90 -3.80 9.32
CA GLY A 150 4.68 -3.39 8.62
C GLY A 150 4.20 -4.42 7.60
N LEU A 151 5.12 -5.04 6.81
CA LEU A 151 4.77 -6.12 5.88
C LEU A 151 4.20 -7.35 6.61
N ILE A 152 4.83 -7.74 7.71
CA ILE A 152 4.34 -8.86 8.53
C ILE A 152 2.95 -8.53 9.10
N ASP A 153 2.74 -7.30 9.59
CA ASP A 153 1.48 -6.89 10.18
C ASP A 153 0.35 -6.79 9.14
N MET A 154 0.64 -6.30 7.92
CA MET A 154 -0.30 -6.32 6.80
C MET A 154 -0.73 -7.74 6.45
N ALA A 155 0.20 -8.69 6.31
CA ALA A 155 -0.13 -10.09 6.06
C ALA A 155 -0.97 -10.69 7.19
N ARG A 156 -0.60 -10.44 8.43
CA ARG A 156 -1.31 -10.92 9.63
C ARG A 156 -2.73 -10.35 9.73
N LYS A 157 -2.89 -9.04 9.47
CA LYS A 157 -4.18 -8.35 9.53
C LYS A 157 -5.08 -8.73 8.35
N SER A 158 -4.54 -8.83 7.14
CA SER A 158 -5.33 -9.24 5.96
C SER A 158 -5.72 -10.72 6.01
N GLY A 159 -4.86 -11.56 6.56
CA GLY A 159 -4.99 -13.02 6.47
C GLY A 159 -4.79 -13.54 5.04
N ASN A 160 -4.15 -12.76 4.18
CA ASN A 160 -3.85 -13.09 2.79
C ASN A 160 -2.35 -12.94 2.51
N LYS A 161 -1.88 -13.62 1.47
CA LYS A 161 -0.52 -13.43 0.96
C LYS A 161 -0.35 -12.02 0.39
N LEU A 162 0.83 -11.46 0.57
CA LEU A 162 1.22 -10.20 -0.03
C LEU A 162 1.56 -10.44 -1.50
N LEU A 163 0.94 -9.70 -2.40
CA LEU A 163 1.28 -9.68 -3.82
C LEU A 163 2.31 -8.59 -4.06
N TYR A 164 3.29 -8.85 -4.90
CA TYR A 164 4.31 -7.85 -5.23
C TYR A 164 4.78 -7.96 -6.67
N LYS A 165 5.26 -6.86 -7.21
CA LYS A 165 5.90 -6.78 -8.53
C LYS A 165 6.94 -5.70 -8.52
N PHE A 166 8.10 -5.96 -9.09
CA PHE A 166 9.13 -4.97 -9.35
C PHE A 166 9.16 -4.67 -10.85
N ASN A 167 9.13 -3.39 -11.19
CA ASN A 167 9.26 -2.91 -12.56
C ASN A 167 10.47 -1.99 -12.62
N GLU A 168 11.29 -2.13 -13.66
CA GLU A 168 12.36 -1.19 -13.93
C GLU A 168 11.76 0.12 -14.47
N ILE A 169 12.21 1.25 -13.91
CA ILE A 169 11.83 2.58 -14.38
C ILE A 169 13.06 3.13 -15.07
N ASN A 170 12.92 3.46 -16.36
CA ASN A 170 13.97 4.06 -17.20
C ASN A 170 13.99 5.57 -17.01
#